data_0c862262b5d6f233b55671e479e57b10
#
_entry.id   0c862262b5d6f233b55671e479e57b10
#
_cell.length_a   1.000
_cell.length_b   1.000
_cell.length_c   1.000
_cell.angle_alpha   90.00
_cell.angle_beta   90.00
_cell.angle_gamma   90.00
#
_symmetry.space_group_name_H-M   'P 1'
#
loop_
_entity.id
_entity.type
_entity.pdbx_description
1 polymer ?
#
loop_
_entity_poly.entity_id
_entity_poly.type
_entity_poly.pdbx_seq_one_letter_code
_entity_poly.pdbx_strand_id
1 'polypeptide(L)'
;ISTISHELRTPLNGIVGLSRILLDTELTSEQEKYLKTIHVSAVTLGNIFNDIIDMDKMERRKVQLDNQPVDFTGFLADLENLSGLQAQQKGLSFVMEPTLPLPHKVVTDGTRLRQILWNLISNAVKFTQKGQVAVRIRYDEGDMLHFEVEDSGIGIPQEEQDKIFAMYYQVKDSHGGKPATGTGIGLAVSKRLAKSMGGDITVASQPGKGSTFTLTVHAPAVAEEVEDTFENDDMPLPALHVLLVEDIELNVIVARSVLEKLGNSVDVAMTGKAALEMFTPGEYDLVLLDIQLPDMTGLDISRELTRKYAPDE
;
A
#
# COMPACT_ATOMS: atom_id res chain seq x y z
N ILE A 1 -21.90 7.65 -13.68
CA ILE A 1 -20.86 7.89 -12.68
C ILE A 1 -19.56 7.17 -13.04
N SER A 2 -19.58 5.88 -13.47
CA SER A 2 -18.40 5.16 -13.94
C SER A 2 -17.63 5.91 -15.02
N THR A 3 -18.31 6.48 -16.01
CA THR A 3 -17.70 7.26 -17.10
C THR A 3 -17.10 8.58 -16.58
N ILE A 4 -17.84 9.31 -15.74
CA ILE A 4 -17.35 10.56 -15.12
C ILE A 4 -16.14 10.31 -14.25
N SER A 5 -16.10 9.16 -13.56
CA SER A 5 -14.95 8.75 -12.74
C SER A 5 -13.68 8.59 -13.55
N HIS A 6 -13.80 7.99 -14.73
CA HIS A 6 -12.66 7.79 -15.62
C HIS A 6 -12.22 9.11 -16.28
N GLU A 7 -13.20 9.92 -16.68
CA GLU A 7 -12.94 11.21 -17.34
C GLU A 7 -12.29 12.26 -16.42
N LEU A 8 -12.55 12.22 -15.11
CA LEU A 8 -11.91 13.11 -14.14
C LEU A 8 -10.56 12.56 -13.64
N ARG A 9 -10.38 11.24 -13.57
CA ARG A 9 -9.12 10.63 -13.13
C ARG A 9 -7.99 10.91 -14.13
N THR A 10 -8.26 10.84 -15.41
CA THR A 10 -7.26 11.04 -16.48
C THR A 10 -6.58 12.42 -16.42
N PRO A 11 -7.30 13.57 -16.44
CA PRO A 11 -6.67 14.88 -16.33
C PRO A 11 -5.98 15.08 -14.97
N LEU A 12 -6.52 14.52 -13.91
CA LEU A 12 -5.95 14.65 -12.57
C LEU A 12 -4.61 13.91 -12.45
N ASN A 13 -4.53 12.69 -12.96
CA ASN A 13 -3.27 11.94 -13.02
C ASN A 13 -2.23 12.68 -13.89
N GLY A 14 -2.68 13.33 -14.98
CA GLY A 14 -1.82 14.19 -15.80
C GLY A 14 -1.24 15.36 -15.00
N ILE A 15 -2.06 16.07 -14.20
CA ILE A 15 -1.60 17.17 -13.36
C ILE A 15 -0.62 16.67 -12.28
N VAL A 16 -0.94 15.56 -11.60
CA VAL A 16 -0.06 14.95 -10.58
C VAL A 16 1.27 14.51 -11.21
N GLY A 17 1.23 13.81 -12.33
CA GLY A 17 2.42 13.34 -13.03
C GLY A 17 3.31 14.50 -13.52
N LEU A 18 2.74 15.47 -14.23
CA LEU A 18 3.50 16.60 -14.76
C LEU A 18 4.06 17.49 -13.66
N SER A 19 3.29 17.75 -12.59
CA SER A 19 3.80 18.53 -11.46
C SER A 19 4.95 17.84 -10.75
N ARG A 20 4.93 16.50 -10.65
CA ARG A 20 6.02 15.71 -10.09
C ARG A 20 7.28 15.78 -10.96
N ILE A 21 7.14 15.54 -12.26
CA ILE A 21 8.25 15.62 -13.22
C ILE A 21 8.91 17.02 -13.17
N LEU A 22 8.11 18.08 -13.12
CA LEU A 22 8.62 19.45 -13.04
C LEU A 22 9.33 19.73 -11.71
N LEU A 23 8.88 19.14 -10.58
CA LEU A 23 9.54 19.29 -9.28
C LEU A 23 10.93 18.64 -9.25
N ASP A 24 11.21 17.70 -10.15
CA ASP A 24 12.52 17.05 -10.29
C ASP A 24 13.47 17.80 -11.26
N THR A 25 13.05 18.96 -11.80
CA THR A 25 13.87 19.83 -12.68
C THR A 25 14.47 21.01 -11.91
N GLU A 26 15.38 21.75 -12.55
CA GLU A 26 15.89 23.02 -11.98
C GLU A 26 14.78 24.08 -11.97
N LEU A 27 14.41 24.53 -10.78
CA LEU A 27 13.34 25.50 -10.54
C LEU A 27 13.85 26.68 -9.71
N THR A 28 13.28 27.86 -9.93
CA THR A 28 13.41 28.95 -8.95
C THR A 28 12.61 28.62 -7.69
N SER A 29 13.01 29.17 -6.54
CA SER A 29 12.33 28.93 -5.26
C SER A 29 10.82 29.29 -5.32
N GLU A 30 10.45 30.25 -6.13
CA GLU A 30 9.04 30.65 -6.35
C GLU A 30 8.29 29.63 -7.19
N GLN A 31 8.89 29.13 -8.27
CA GLN A 31 8.32 28.06 -9.11
C GLN A 31 8.15 26.76 -8.35
N GLU A 32 9.15 26.39 -7.55
CA GLU A 32 9.09 25.20 -6.69
C GLU A 32 7.92 25.28 -5.69
N LYS A 33 7.73 26.46 -5.05
CA LYS A 33 6.60 26.69 -4.14
C LYS A 33 5.25 26.55 -4.84
N TYR A 34 5.10 27.12 -6.05
CA TYR A 34 3.86 27.01 -6.81
C TYR A 34 3.59 25.57 -7.26
N LEU A 35 4.59 24.86 -7.75
CA LEU A 35 4.48 23.46 -8.19
C LEU A 35 4.18 22.53 -7.03
N LYS A 36 4.80 22.71 -5.87
CA LYS A 36 4.44 21.97 -4.65
C LYS A 36 2.97 22.17 -4.27
N THR A 37 2.49 23.42 -4.37
CA THR A 37 1.09 23.74 -4.07
C THR A 37 0.14 23.08 -5.08
N ILE A 38 0.45 23.12 -6.37
CA ILE A 38 -0.32 22.46 -7.43
C ILE A 38 -0.35 20.95 -7.21
N HIS A 39 0.81 20.35 -6.97
CA HIS A 39 0.94 18.91 -6.74
C HIS A 39 0.08 18.45 -5.54
N VAL A 40 0.25 19.10 -4.39
CA VAL A 40 -0.52 18.78 -3.18
C VAL A 40 -2.02 18.95 -3.40
N SER A 41 -2.43 20.02 -4.09
CA SER A 41 -3.84 20.28 -4.41
C SER A 41 -4.42 19.21 -5.33
N ALA A 42 -3.67 18.78 -6.35
CA ALA A 42 -4.10 17.76 -7.28
C ALA A 42 -4.22 16.38 -6.61
N VAL A 43 -3.24 16.00 -5.79
CA VAL A 43 -3.28 14.75 -5.00
C VAL A 43 -4.47 14.78 -4.03
N THR A 44 -4.70 15.90 -3.35
CA THR A 44 -5.83 16.06 -2.42
C THR A 44 -7.15 15.91 -3.16
N LEU A 45 -7.30 16.55 -4.32
CA LEU A 45 -8.52 16.44 -5.14
C LEU A 45 -8.75 15.00 -5.62
N GLY A 46 -7.68 14.28 -5.97
CA GLY A 46 -7.75 12.87 -6.35
C GLY A 46 -8.29 11.99 -5.22
N ASN A 47 -7.81 12.20 -4.02
CA ASN A 47 -8.27 11.48 -2.84
C ASN A 47 -9.75 11.77 -2.55
N ILE A 48 -10.16 13.04 -2.57
CA ILE A 48 -11.56 13.46 -2.41
C ILE A 48 -12.45 12.76 -3.43
N PHE A 49 -12.00 12.74 -4.67
CA PHE A 49 -12.78 12.19 -5.76
C PHE A 49 -12.92 10.66 -5.65
N ASN A 50 -11.85 9.95 -5.29
CA ASN A 50 -11.91 8.51 -5.02
C ASN A 50 -12.85 8.20 -3.84
N ASP A 51 -12.80 8.99 -2.76
CA ASP A 51 -13.70 8.84 -1.61
C ASP A 51 -15.17 9.02 -2.02
N ILE A 52 -15.49 10.00 -2.88
CA ILE A 52 -16.86 10.23 -3.39
C ILE A 52 -17.33 9.06 -4.27
N ILE A 53 -16.45 8.52 -5.12
CA ILE A 53 -16.76 7.37 -5.98
C ILE A 53 -17.03 6.12 -5.13
N ASP A 54 -16.17 5.86 -4.17
CA ASP A 54 -16.33 4.73 -3.27
C ASP A 54 -17.65 4.87 -2.48
N MET A 55 -18.00 6.08 -2.07
CA MET A 55 -19.27 6.39 -1.41
C MET A 55 -20.49 6.08 -2.32
N ASP A 56 -20.51 6.55 -3.57
CA ASP A 56 -21.63 6.28 -4.50
C ASP A 56 -21.77 4.77 -4.78
N LYS A 57 -20.65 4.06 -4.93
CA LYS A 57 -20.65 2.60 -5.05
C LYS A 57 -21.21 1.92 -3.79
N MET A 58 -20.92 2.46 -2.61
CA MET A 58 -21.41 1.97 -1.33
C MET A 58 -22.91 2.22 -1.12
N GLU A 59 -23.45 3.34 -1.62
CA GLU A 59 -24.89 3.63 -1.51
C GLU A 59 -25.75 2.78 -2.44
N ARG A 60 -25.25 2.46 -3.63
CA ARG A 60 -26.01 1.76 -4.68
C ARG A 60 -25.85 0.26 -4.67
N ARG A 61 -24.75 -0.28 -4.13
CA ARG A 61 -24.47 -1.71 -4.08
C ARG A 61 -23.85 -2.06 -2.73
N LYS A 62 -24.16 -3.24 -2.19
CA LYS A 62 -23.32 -3.84 -1.15
C LYS A 62 -21.88 -3.84 -1.68
N VAL A 63 -20.95 -3.28 -0.92
CA VAL A 63 -19.52 -3.32 -1.26
C VAL A 63 -19.18 -4.77 -1.55
N GLN A 64 -18.85 -5.09 -2.78
CA GLN A 64 -18.28 -6.39 -3.10
C GLN A 64 -16.83 -6.34 -2.63
N LEU A 65 -16.53 -7.10 -1.58
CA LEU A 65 -15.18 -7.30 -1.11
C LEU A 65 -14.49 -8.34 -1.99
N ASP A 66 -13.26 -8.08 -2.35
CA ASP A 66 -12.39 -9.04 -3.02
C ASP A 66 -11.51 -9.74 -1.97
N ASN A 67 -12.11 -10.70 -1.27
CA ASN A 67 -11.41 -11.46 -0.25
C ASN A 67 -10.50 -12.48 -0.90
N GLN A 68 -9.20 -12.26 -0.77
CA GLN A 68 -8.12 -13.12 -1.28
C GLN A 68 -7.16 -13.48 -0.14
N PRO A 69 -6.42 -14.58 -0.25
CA PRO A 69 -5.29 -14.83 0.63
C PRO A 69 -4.25 -13.71 0.51
N VAL A 70 -3.95 -13.05 1.60
CA VAL A 70 -2.98 -11.94 1.70
C VAL A 70 -1.81 -12.41 2.53
N ASP A 71 -0.59 -12.23 2.03
CA ASP A 71 0.62 -12.31 2.84
C ASP A 71 0.59 -11.19 3.88
N PHE A 72 0.23 -11.55 5.10
CA PHE A 72 0.02 -10.57 6.16
C PHE A 72 1.33 -10.02 6.70
N THR A 73 2.39 -10.81 6.70
CA THR A 73 3.73 -10.37 7.10
C THR A 73 4.27 -9.31 6.14
N GLY A 74 4.22 -9.58 4.85
CA GLY A 74 4.61 -8.60 3.82
C GLY A 74 3.72 -7.35 3.84
N PHE A 75 2.41 -7.52 4.05
CA PHE A 75 1.47 -6.41 4.19
C PHE A 75 1.83 -5.46 5.34
N LEU A 76 2.20 -5.99 6.52
CA LEU A 76 2.61 -5.20 7.68
C LEU A 76 3.94 -4.48 7.42
N ALA A 77 4.92 -5.15 6.82
CA ALA A 77 6.21 -4.54 6.48
C ALA A 77 6.05 -3.36 5.52
N ASP A 78 5.21 -3.48 4.49
CA ASP A 78 4.90 -2.39 3.57
C ASP A 78 4.25 -1.20 4.29
N LEU A 79 3.27 -1.51 5.16
CA LEU A 79 2.55 -0.49 5.93
C LEU A 79 3.49 0.27 6.85
N GLU A 80 4.40 -0.44 7.54
CA GLU A 80 5.39 0.15 8.43
C GLU A 80 6.36 1.07 7.69
N ASN A 81 6.90 0.61 6.56
CA ASN A 81 7.83 1.38 5.75
C ASN A 81 7.21 2.70 5.25
N LEU A 82 6.01 2.63 4.66
CA LEU A 82 5.34 3.80 4.12
C LEU A 82 4.92 4.79 5.22
N SER A 83 4.39 4.28 6.34
CA SER A 83 3.94 5.10 7.46
C SER A 83 5.11 5.74 8.21
N GLY A 84 6.20 5.00 8.37
CA GLY A 84 7.44 5.48 8.98
C GLY A 84 8.04 6.65 8.19
N LEU A 85 8.10 6.54 6.86
CA LEU A 85 8.55 7.64 5.99
C LEU A 85 7.68 8.89 6.14
N GLN A 86 6.34 8.73 6.18
CA GLN A 86 5.42 9.85 6.33
C GLN A 86 5.59 10.55 7.70
N ALA A 87 5.73 9.79 8.79
CA ALA A 87 5.96 10.32 10.12
C ALA A 87 7.31 11.04 10.22
N GLN A 88 8.37 10.44 9.67
CA GLN A 88 9.72 11.01 9.64
C GLN A 88 9.77 12.37 8.91
N GLN A 89 9.06 12.52 7.79
CA GLN A 89 8.96 13.80 7.07
C GLN A 89 8.37 14.92 7.93
N LYS A 90 7.57 14.58 8.93
CA LYS A 90 6.98 15.52 9.89
C LYS A 90 7.77 15.63 11.20
N GLY A 91 8.86 14.85 11.36
CA GLY A 91 9.67 14.82 12.58
C GLY A 91 8.99 14.07 13.74
N LEU A 92 8.10 13.13 13.44
CA LEU A 92 7.43 12.27 14.41
C LEU A 92 8.12 10.91 14.48
N SER A 93 8.07 10.24 15.63
CA SER A 93 8.39 8.82 15.73
C SER A 93 7.20 7.96 15.31
N PHE A 94 7.49 6.85 14.62
CA PHE A 94 6.51 5.85 14.25
C PHE A 94 6.96 4.49 14.77
N VAL A 95 6.04 3.76 15.38
CA VAL A 95 6.31 2.43 15.94
C VAL A 95 5.17 1.49 15.57
N MET A 96 5.52 0.27 15.14
CA MET A 96 4.57 -0.81 14.92
C MET A 96 4.84 -1.94 15.91
N GLU A 97 3.82 -2.33 16.67
CA GLU A 97 3.91 -3.28 17.78
C GLU A 97 2.97 -4.47 17.55
N PRO A 98 3.40 -5.51 16.82
CA PRO A 98 2.60 -6.72 16.67
C PRO A 98 2.61 -7.56 17.95
N THR A 99 1.45 -8.00 18.41
CA THR A 99 1.30 -8.97 19.50
C THR A 99 1.25 -10.36 18.90
N LEU A 100 2.28 -11.14 19.14
CA LEU A 100 2.39 -12.51 18.62
C LEU A 100 1.55 -13.51 19.46
N PRO A 101 1.03 -14.60 18.85
CA PRO A 101 1.21 -14.99 17.46
C PRO A 101 0.29 -14.23 16.50
N LEU A 102 0.79 -13.89 15.33
CA LEU A 102 0.00 -13.39 14.19
C LEU A 102 0.02 -14.41 13.05
N PRO A 103 -1.08 -14.58 12.31
CA PRO A 103 -1.09 -15.46 11.14
C PRO A 103 -0.20 -14.92 10.02
N HIS A 104 0.50 -15.81 9.30
CA HIS A 104 1.32 -15.41 8.14
C HIS A 104 0.46 -14.98 6.94
N LYS A 105 -0.68 -15.67 6.75
CA LYS A 105 -1.63 -15.35 5.67
C LYS A 105 -3.05 -15.27 6.23
N VAL A 106 -3.81 -14.29 5.76
CA VAL A 106 -5.23 -14.10 6.12
C VAL A 106 -6.07 -13.93 4.86
N VAL A 107 -7.34 -14.36 4.91
CA VAL A 107 -8.30 -14.11 3.83
C VAL A 107 -8.99 -12.79 4.08
N THR A 108 -8.69 -11.78 3.27
CA THR A 108 -9.28 -10.44 3.40
C THR A 108 -9.16 -9.67 2.09
N ASP A 109 -9.86 -8.53 1.98
CA ASP A 109 -9.60 -7.54 0.94
C ASP A 109 -8.41 -6.64 1.37
N GLY A 110 -7.21 -7.02 0.95
CA GLY A 110 -5.97 -6.31 1.31
C GLY A 110 -5.95 -4.85 0.83
N THR A 111 -6.61 -4.55 -0.29
CA THR A 111 -6.71 -3.18 -0.82
C THR A 111 -7.56 -2.30 0.10
N ARG A 112 -8.71 -2.81 0.54
CA ARG A 112 -9.60 -2.07 1.45
C ARG A 112 -9.01 -1.97 2.86
N LEU A 113 -8.37 -3.01 3.34
CA LEU A 113 -7.65 -2.97 4.62
C LEU A 113 -6.56 -1.89 4.60
N ARG A 114 -5.75 -1.84 3.54
CA ARG A 114 -4.72 -0.80 3.34
C ARG A 114 -5.33 0.60 3.28
N GLN A 115 -6.45 0.77 2.58
CA GLN A 115 -7.16 2.05 2.48
C GLN A 115 -7.60 2.56 3.86
N ILE A 116 -8.18 1.70 4.69
CA ILE A 116 -8.62 2.06 6.04
C ILE A 116 -7.42 2.45 6.90
N LEU A 117 -6.40 1.59 6.98
CA LEU A 117 -5.22 1.81 7.81
C LEU A 117 -4.45 3.06 7.40
N TRP A 118 -4.28 3.28 6.09
CA TRP A 118 -3.66 4.50 5.57
C TRP A 118 -4.41 5.76 5.99
N ASN A 119 -5.75 5.74 5.94
CA ASN A 119 -6.55 6.88 6.39
C ASN A 119 -6.39 7.14 7.89
N LEU A 120 -6.41 6.09 8.73
CA LEU A 120 -6.24 6.24 10.18
C LEU A 120 -4.84 6.75 10.53
N ILE A 121 -3.79 6.16 9.96
CA ILE A 121 -2.39 6.53 10.23
C ILE A 121 -2.08 7.93 9.70
N SER A 122 -2.53 8.27 8.48
CA SER A 122 -2.30 9.61 7.92
C SER A 122 -3.03 10.70 8.73
N ASN A 123 -4.20 10.41 9.29
CA ASN A 123 -4.87 11.30 10.23
C ASN A 123 -4.08 11.44 11.54
N ALA A 124 -3.58 10.35 12.13
CA ALA A 124 -2.73 10.37 13.30
C ALA A 124 -1.49 11.24 13.08
N VAL A 125 -0.76 11.02 11.98
CA VAL A 125 0.40 11.84 11.61
C VAL A 125 -0.01 13.30 11.37
N LYS A 126 -1.14 13.56 10.72
CA LYS A 126 -1.63 14.90 10.39
C LYS A 126 -1.91 15.73 11.67
N PHE A 127 -2.59 15.14 12.65
CA PHE A 127 -3.06 15.83 13.85
C PHE A 127 -2.06 15.80 15.02
N THR A 128 -0.95 15.09 14.88
CA THR A 128 0.17 15.13 15.81
C THR A 128 1.20 16.16 15.36
N GLN A 129 1.52 17.13 16.19
CA GLN A 129 2.55 18.14 15.88
C GLN A 129 3.94 17.71 16.35
N LYS A 130 4.02 17.06 17.51
CA LYS A 130 5.25 16.51 18.11
C LYS A 130 4.89 15.26 18.89
N GLY A 131 5.80 14.31 18.94
CA GLY A 131 5.64 13.06 19.67
C GLY A 131 5.64 11.85 18.74
N GLN A 132 4.68 10.95 18.91
CA GLN A 132 4.69 9.66 18.21
C GLN A 132 3.33 9.24 17.69
N VAL A 133 3.37 8.35 16.72
CA VAL A 133 2.24 7.53 16.25
C VAL A 133 2.64 6.07 16.44
N ALA A 134 1.80 5.30 17.11
CA ALA A 134 2.00 3.87 17.35
C ALA A 134 0.84 3.06 16.75
N VAL A 135 1.16 1.91 16.16
CA VAL A 135 0.17 0.96 15.63
C VAL A 135 0.37 -0.36 16.34
N ARG A 136 -0.58 -0.77 17.19
CA ARG A 136 -0.59 -2.08 17.82
C ARG A 136 -1.49 -3.01 17.05
N ILE A 137 -1.01 -4.24 16.84
CA ILE A 137 -1.73 -5.25 16.06
C ILE A 137 -1.89 -6.50 16.92
N ARG A 138 -3.11 -7.05 16.95
CA ARG A 138 -3.39 -8.33 17.57
C ARG A 138 -4.40 -9.12 16.74
N TYR A 139 -4.34 -10.43 16.90
CA TYR A 139 -5.25 -11.38 16.29
C TYR A 139 -5.90 -12.22 17.39
N ASP A 140 -7.19 -12.45 17.32
CA ASP A 140 -7.89 -13.25 18.33
C ASP A 140 -8.51 -14.54 17.77
N GLU A 141 -8.99 -15.41 18.67
CA GLU A 141 -9.56 -16.72 18.34
C GLU A 141 -10.84 -16.66 17.48
N GLY A 142 -11.42 -15.48 17.29
CA GLY A 142 -12.61 -15.27 16.46
C GLY A 142 -12.28 -14.83 15.02
N ASP A 143 -11.07 -15.10 14.54
CA ASP A 143 -10.58 -14.64 13.24
C ASP A 143 -10.64 -13.12 13.07
N MET A 144 -10.50 -12.38 14.18
CA MET A 144 -10.56 -10.93 14.19
C MET A 144 -9.17 -10.32 14.26
N LEU A 145 -8.83 -9.51 13.27
CA LEU A 145 -7.68 -8.62 13.30
C LEU A 145 -8.08 -7.31 13.98
N HIS A 146 -7.24 -6.85 14.91
CA HIS A 146 -7.37 -5.59 15.61
C HIS A 146 -6.15 -4.72 15.34
N PHE A 147 -6.39 -3.47 14.95
CA PHE A 147 -5.35 -2.45 14.79
C PHE A 147 -5.71 -1.27 15.67
N GLU A 148 -4.86 -0.94 16.61
CA GLU A 148 -4.98 0.26 17.46
C GLU A 148 -3.99 1.30 16.95
N VAL A 149 -4.49 2.36 16.32
CA VAL A 149 -3.68 3.50 15.86
C VAL A 149 -3.76 4.57 16.93
N GLU A 150 -2.68 4.74 17.69
CA GLU A 150 -2.54 5.72 18.76
C GLU A 150 -1.71 6.90 18.29
N ASP A 151 -2.17 8.10 18.58
CA ASP A 151 -1.46 9.36 18.35
C ASP A 151 -1.35 10.19 19.62
N SER A 152 -0.27 10.94 19.75
CA SER A 152 -0.06 11.92 20.83
C SER A 152 -0.46 13.34 20.43
N GLY A 153 -1.49 13.47 19.58
CA GLY A 153 -1.92 14.73 18.98
C GLY A 153 -2.87 15.54 19.85
N ILE A 154 -3.64 16.39 19.18
CA ILE A 154 -4.54 17.36 19.86
C ILE A 154 -5.71 16.71 20.61
N GLY A 155 -6.04 15.44 20.28
CA GLY A 155 -7.20 14.75 20.81
C GLY A 155 -8.54 15.30 20.28
N ILE A 156 -9.63 14.64 20.69
CA ILE A 156 -11.00 14.91 20.21
C ILE A 156 -11.91 15.05 21.44
N PRO A 157 -12.68 16.15 21.55
CA PRO A 157 -13.67 16.32 22.62
C PRO A 157 -14.72 15.19 22.61
N GLN A 158 -15.19 14.78 23.79
CA GLN A 158 -16.09 13.67 23.95
C GLN A 158 -17.38 13.82 23.12
N GLU A 159 -17.92 15.04 23.06
CA GLU A 159 -19.13 15.37 22.30
C GLU A 159 -18.97 15.32 20.78
N GLU A 160 -17.72 15.24 20.32
CA GLU A 160 -17.37 15.17 18.89
C GLU A 160 -17.06 13.75 18.43
N GLN A 161 -16.72 12.82 19.35
CA GLN A 161 -16.21 11.48 19.01
C GLN A 161 -17.19 10.64 18.19
N ASP A 162 -18.49 10.75 18.44
CA ASP A 162 -19.50 10.06 17.64
C ASP A 162 -19.71 10.73 16.26
N LYS A 163 -19.51 12.04 16.21
CA LYS A 163 -19.77 12.85 15.02
C LYS A 163 -18.67 12.77 13.96
N ILE A 164 -17.42 12.46 14.35
CA ILE A 164 -16.28 12.38 13.41
C ILE A 164 -16.44 11.31 12.33
N PHE A 165 -17.34 10.36 12.54
CA PHE A 165 -17.70 9.33 11.56
C PHE A 165 -18.87 9.75 10.65
N ALA A 166 -19.47 10.92 10.89
CA ALA A 166 -20.45 11.49 9.99
C ALA A 166 -19.77 12.10 8.75
N MET A 167 -20.44 12.00 7.61
CA MET A 167 -19.91 12.56 6.34
C MET A 167 -19.79 14.08 6.44
N TYR A 168 -18.69 14.59 5.86
CA TYR A 168 -18.39 16.03 5.79
C TYR A 168 -18.20 16.68 7.16
N TYR A 169 -18.13 15.89 8.23
CA TYR A 169 -17.93 16.41 9.56
C TYR A 169 -16.45 16.68 9.82
N GLN A 170 -16.17 17.83 10.42
CA GLN A 170 -14.84 18.25 10.85
C GLN A 170 -14.96 18.89 12.24
N VAL A 171 -14.08 18.49 13.14
CA VAL A 171 -14.00 19.10 14.48
C VAL A 171 -13.65 20.57 14.32
N LYS A 172 -14.46 21.47 14.87
CA LYS A 172 -14.20 22.91 14.84
C LYS A 172 -13.12 23.24 15.86
N ASP A 173 -12.10 23.97 15.42
CA ASP A 173 -11.09 24.51 16.32
C ASP A 173 -11.76 25.38 17.39
N SER A 174 -11.58 25.05 18.66
CA SER A 174 -12.14 25.78 19.80
C SER A 174 -11.57 27.20 19.95
N HIS A 175 -10.56 27.56 19.14
CA HIS A 175 -9.82 28.83 19.19
C HIS A 175 -10.00 29.71 17.97
N GLY A 176 -11.04 29.51 17.16
CA GLY A 176 -11.36 30.39 16.03
C GLY A 176 -10.38 30.31 14.84
N GLY A 177 -9.60 29.25 14.78
CA GLY A 177 -8.67 28.97 13.67
C GLY A 177 -9.36 28.43 12.42
N LYS A 178 -8.60 28.36 11.34
CA LYS A 178 -9.06 27.83 10.03
C LYS A 178 -9.65 26.42 10.21
N PRO A 179 -10.70 26.04 9.46
CA PRO A 179 -11.24 24.68 9.49
C PRO A 179 -10.12 23.68 9.24
N ALA A 180 -10.14 22.58 9.98
CA ALA A 180 -9.15 21.52 9.85
C ALA A 180 -9.08 21.08 8.38
N THR A 181 -7.89 21.04 7.82
CA THR A 181 -7.68 20.68 6.39
C THR A 181 -8.11 19.23 6.17
N GLY A 182 -9.11 18.99 5.32
CA GLY A 182 -9.57 17.64 4.99
C GLY A 182 -10.97 17.68 4.38
N THR A 183 -11.49 16.53 3.97
CA THR A 183 -12.80 16.39 3.32
C THR A 183 -13.93 16.06 4.30
N GLY A 184 -13.57 15.50 5.46
CA GLY A 184 -14.53 14.91 6.40
C GLY A 184 -15.21 13.63 5.88
N ILE A 185 -14.67 13.00 4.82
CA ILE A 185 -15.24 11.80 4.19
C ILE A 185 -14.47 10.55 4.64
N GLY A 186 -13.14 10.63 4.79
CA GLY A 186 -12.28 9.48 4.99
C GLY A 186 -12.66 8.58 6.16
N LEU A 187 -12.95 9.13 7.35
CA LEU A 187 -13.37 8.32 8.51
C LEU A 187 -14.74 7.67 8.32
N ALA A 188 -15.68 8.35 7.66
CA ALA A 188 -16.99 7.79 7.36
C ALA A 188 -16.89 6.60 6.40
N VAL A 189 -16.07 6.73 5.35
CA VAL A 189 -15.78 5.65 4.38
C VAL A 189 -15.06 4.50 5.07
N SER A 190 -14.02 4.78 5.87
CA SER A 190 -13.26 3.76 6.59
C SER A 190 -14.16 2.95 7.55
N LYS A 191 -15.02 3.61 8.32
CA LYS A 191 -15.97 2.93 9.21
C LYS A 191 -16.94 2.04 8.45
N ARG A 192 -17.43 2.49 7.30
CA ARG A 192 -18.35 1.70 6.46
C ARG A 192 -17.64 0.50 5.82
N LEU A 193 -16.41 0.67 5.36
CA LEU A 193 -15.58 -0.43 4.87
C LEU A 193 -15.32 -1.46 5.98
N ALA A 194 -14.91 -1.04 7.18
CA ALA A 194 -14.68 -1.92 8.32
C ALA A 194 -15.93 -2.75 8.65
N LYS A 195 -17.14 -2.12 8.64
CA LYS A 195 -18.40 -2.84 8.81
C LYS A 195 -18.67 -3.85 7.71
N SER A 196 -18.36 -3.52 6.46
CA SER A 196 -18.49 -4.47 5.34
C SER A 196 -17.52 -5.64 5.48
N MET A 197 -16.36 -5.44 6.12
CA MET A 197 -15.36 -6.46 6.44
C MET A 197 -15.64 -7.20 7.75
N GLY A 198 -16.88 -7.13 8.27
CA GLY A 198 -17.32 -7.85 9.47
C GLY A 198 -16.82 -7.28 10.80
N GLY A 199 -16.34 -6.04 10.81
CA GLY A 199 -15.83 -5.35 12.00
C GLY A 199 -16.38 -3.95 12.21
N ASP A 200 -15.61 -3.08 12.85
CA ASP A 200 -15.97 -1.67 13.07
C ASP A 200 -14.71 -0.82 13.32
N ILE A 201 -14.90 0.51 13.39
CA ILE A 201 -13.90 1.46 13.88
C ILE A 201 -14.47 2.19 15.08
N THR A 202 -13.74 2.19 16.18
CA THR A 202 -14.06 2.96 17.39
C THR A 202 -12.96 3.95 17.70
N VAL A 203 -13.25 4.93 18.57
CA VAL A 203 -12.29 5.94 19.00
C VAL A 203 -12.36 6.12 20.50
N ALA A 204 -11.21 6.26 21.15
CA ALA A 204 -11.04 6.74 22.50
C ALA A 204 -10.07 7.92 22.45
N SER A 205 -10.46 9.08 22.95
CA SER A 205 -9.65 10.28 22.84
C SER A 205 -9.87 11.23 24.01
N GLN A 206 -8.83 11.99 24.33
CA GLN A 206 -8.89 13.08 25.33
C GLN A 206 -8.21 14.32 24.75
N PRO A 207 -8.86 15.50 24.81
CA PRO A 207 -8.25 16.74 24.37
C PRO A 207 -6.87 16.97 25.00
N GLY A 208 -5.87 17.27 24.17
CA GLY A 208 -4.49 17.51 24.59
C GLY A 208 -3.67 16.27 24.96
N LYS A 209 -4.23 15.05 24.87
CA LYS A 209 -3.51 13.79 25.14
C LYS A 209 -3.38 12.89 23.93
N GLY A 210 -4.15 13.16 22.87
CA GLY A 210 -4.17 12.35 21.66
C GLY A 210 -5.41 11.48 21.53
N SER A 211 -5.37 10.58 20.55
CA SER A 211 -6.47 9.68 20.22
C SER A 211 -5.97 8.27 19.96
N THR A 212 -6.83 7.29 20.21
CA THR A 212 -6.63 5.90 19.82
C THR A 212 -7.83 5.47 18.97
N PHE A 213 -7.57 5.18 17.70
CA PHE A 213 -8.56 4.59 16.81
C PHE A 213 -8.35 3.07 16.76
N THR A 214 -9.39 2.32 17.06
CA THR A 214 -9.35 0.85 17.00
C THR A 214 -10.16 0.38 15.83
N LEU A 215 -9.48 -0.23 14.86
CA LEU A 215 -10.07 -0.95 13.73
C LEU A 215 -10.17 -2.43 14.09
N THR A 216 -11.33 -3.02 13.85
CA THR A 216 -11.52 -4.48 13.85
C THR A 216 -11.99 -4.93 12.47
N VAL A 217 -11.50 -6.06 11.98
CA VAL A 217 -11.96 -6.69 10.73
C VAL A 217 -11.92 -8.20 10.87
N HIS A 218 -12.88 -8.88 10.25
CA HIS A 218 -12.88 -10.33 10.16
C HIS A 218 -11.94 -10.76 9.03
N ALA A 219 -10.91 -11.52 9.35
CA ALA A 219 -9.87 -11.94 8.44
C ALA A 219 -9.38 -13.34 8.84
N PRO A 220 -10.09 -14.41 8.44
CA PRO A 220 -9.72 -15.77 8.79
C PRO A 220 -8.28 -16.07 8.41
N ALA A 221 -7.54 -16.70 9.33
CA ALA A 221 -6.23 -17.23 9.02
C ALA A 221 -6.38 -18.31 7.93
N VAL A 222 -5.52 -18.25 6.92
CA VAL A 222 -5.36 -19.40 6.04
C VAL A 222 -4.72 -20.49 6.90
N ALA A 223 -5.43 -21.60 7.10
CA ALA A 223 -4.80 -22.78 7.67
C ALA A 223 -3.56 -23.05 6.81
N GLU A 224 -2.39 -23.01 7.42
CA GLU A 224 -1.22 -23.56 6.77
C GLU A 224 -1.59 -25.03 6.51
N GLU A 225 -1.93 -25.37 5.26
CA GLU A 225 -1.56 -26.71 4.83
C GLU A 225 -0.09 -26.77 5.19
N VAL A 226 0.25 -27.72 6.03
CA VAL A 226 1.64 -28.08 6.28
C VAL A 226 2.15 -28.55 4.92
N GLU A 227 2.46 -27.59 4.03
CA GLU A 227 3.49 -27.80 3.06
C GLU A 227 4.68 -28.13 3.95
N ASP A 228 5.13 -29.35 3.85
CA ASP A 228 6.33 -29.82 4.54
C ASP A 228 7.27 -28.65 4.62
N THR A 229 7.40 -28.09 5.82
CA THR A 229 8.44 -27.16 6.10
C THR A 229 9.67 -27.83 5.54
N PHE A 230 10.16 -27.32 4.40
CA PHE A 230 11.56 -27.45 4.15
C PHE A 230 12.17 -26.94 5.44
N GLU A 231 12.56 -27.89 6.30
CA GLU A 231 13.45 -27.62 7.40
C GLU A 231 14.43 -26.63 6.81
N ASN A 232 14.52 -25.46 7.43
CA ASN A 232 15.64 -24.57 7.20
C ASN A 232 16.89 -25.37 7.57
N ASP A 233 17.24 -26.30 6.72
CA ASP A 233 18.62 -26.68 6.59
C ASP A 233 19.30 -25.37 6.21
N ASP A 234 20.17 -24.90 7.08
CA ASP A 234 21.15 -23.82 6.83
C ASP A 234 22.12 -24.21 5.68
N MET A 235 21.62 -24.92 4.68
CA MET A 235 22.35 -25.14 3.45
C MET A 235 22.23 -23.84 2.64
N PRO A 236 23.34 -23.16 2.40
CA PRO A 236 23.35 -22.00 1.51
C PRO A 236 22.72 -22.44 0.19
N LEU A 237 21.66 -21.76 -0.24
CA LEU A 237 21.06 -21.97 -1.56
C LEU A 237 22.20 -21.95 -2.58
N PRO A 238 22.27 -22.93 -3.49
CA PRO A 238 23.27 -22.89 -4.55
C PRO A 238 23.13 -21.60 -5.33
N ALA A 239 24.27 -20.97 -5.66
CA ALA A 239 24.27 -19.81 -6.52
C ALA A 239 23.64 -20.20 -7.87
N LEU A 240 22.59 -19.50 -8.27
CA LEU A 240 21.88 -19.73 -9.53
C LEU A 240 22.43 -18.83 -10.63
N HIS A 241 22.40 -19.32 -11.86
CA HIS A 241 22.59 -18.51 -13.06
C HIS A 241 21.22 -18.09 -13.61
N VAL A 242 20.92 -16.79 -13.54
CA VAL A 242 19.59 -16.23 -13.82
C VAL A 242 19.62 -15.43 -15.12
N LEU A 243 18.69 -15.72 -16.04
CA LEU A 243 18.39 -14.83 -17.17
C LEU A 243 17.25 -13.89 -16.78
N LEU A 244 17.55 -12.60 -16.63
CA LEU A 244 16.58 -11.54 -16.36
C LEU A 244 16.15 -10.87 -17.66
N VAL A 245 14.85 -10.89 -17.96
CA VAL A 245 14.28 -10.26 -19.14
C VAL A 245 13.39 -9.10 -18.73
N GLU A 246 13.88 -7.87 -18.93
CA GLU A 246 13.27 -6.64 -18.46
C GLU A 246 13.73 -5.47 -19.36
N ASP A 247 12.82 -4.64 -19.84
CA ASP A 247 13.11 -3.57 -20.80
C ASP A 247 13.39 -2.20 -20.12
N ILE A 248 13.02 -2.05 -18.86
CA ILE A 248 13.22 -0.81 -18.09
C ILE A 248 14.55 -0.88 -17.34
N GLU A 249 15.52 -0.05 -17.77
CA GLU A 249 16.88 -0.02 -17.20
C GLU A 249 16.92 0.10 -15.66
N LEU A 250 16.02 0.90 -15.09
CA LEU A 250 15.93 1.05 -13.63
C LEU A 250 15.51 -0.26 -12.94
N ASN A 251 14.54 -0.97 -13.50
CA ASN A 251 14.10 -2.26 -12.97
C ASN A 251 15.20 -3.30 -13.06
N VAL A 252 15.95 -3.32 -14.20
CA VAL A 252 17.13 -4.16 -14.37
C VAL A 252 18.16 -3.93 -13.29
N ILE A 253 18.51 -2.65 -13.00
CA ILE A 253 19.49 -2.30 -11.98
C ILE A 253 19.04 -2.82 -10.60
N VAL A 254 17.77 -2.62 -10.25
CA VAL A 254 17.22 -3.04 -8.95
C VAL A 254 17.20 -4.56 -8.84
N ALA A 255 16.60 -5.26 -9.82
CA ALA A 255 16.48 -6.72 -9.80
C ALA A 255 17.85 -7.40 -9.80
N ARG A 256 18.77 -6.96 -10.67
CA ARG A 256 20.14 -7.45 -10.73
C ARG A 256 20.87 -7.27 -9.39
N SER A 257 20.79 -6.06 -8.78
CA SER A 257 21.42 -5.79 -7.49
C SER A 257 20.93 -6.71 -6.38
N VAL A 258 19.63 -7.02 -6.35
CA VAL A 258 19.04 -7.95 -5.37
C VAL A 258 19.53 -9.38 -5.62
N LEU A 259 19.47 -9.85 -6.85
CA LEU A 259 19.88 -11.22 -7.20
C LEU A 259 21.38 -11.46 -6.96
N GLU A 260 22.23 -10.49 -7.32
CA GLU A 260 23.69 -10.58 -7.08
C GLU A 260 24.02 -10.55 -5.57
N LYS A 261 23.29 -9.78 -4.74
CA LYS A 261 23.43 -9.80 -3.28
C LYS A 261 23.04 -11.14 -2.66
N LEU A 262 22.13 -11.88 -3.30
CA LEU A 262 21.76 -13.24 -2.90
C LEU A 262 22.77 -14.31 -3.39
N GLY A 263 23.86 -13.90 -4.04
CA GLY A 263 24.92 -14.79 -4.51
C GLY A 263 24.71 -15.35 -5.92
N ASN A 264 23.69 -14.88 -6.65
CA ASN A 264 23.38 -15.35 -7.99
C ASN A 264 24.19 -14.60 -9.07
N SER A 265 24.43 -15.25 -10.22
CA SER A 265 24.89 -14.58 -11.44
C SER A 265 23.71 -14.21 -12.32
N VAL A 266 23.76 -13.03 -12.97
CA VAL A 266 22.60 -12.51 -13.73
C VAL A 266 23.04 -12.02 -15.11
N ASP A 267 22.47 -12.63 -16.13
CA ASP A 267 22.50 -12.10 -17.49
C ASP A 267 21.19 -11.35 -17.78
N VAL A 268 21.27 -10.31 -18.60
CA VAL A 268 20.16 -9.40 -18.86
C VAL A 268 19.82 -9.37 -20.34
N ALA A 269 18.55 -9.57 -20.65
CA ALA A 269 17.97 -9.35 -21.97
C ALA A 269 16.95 -8.20 -21.90
N MET A 270 17.12 -7.17 -22.71
CA MET A 270 16.23 -6.00 -22.74
C MET A 270 15.02 -6.16 -23.65
N THR A 271 14.91 -7.27 -24.37
CA THR A 271 13.81 -7.59 -25.30
C THR A 271 13.54 -9.09 -25.33
N GLY A 272 12.33 -9.47 -25.67
CA GLY A 272 11.99 -10.88 -25.79
C GLY A 272 12.79 -11.62 -26.87
N LYS A 273 13.09 -10.93 -27.98
CA LYS A 273 13.96 -11.50 -29.03
C LYS A 273 15.38 -11.76 -28.51
N ALA A 274 15.96 -10.82 -27.78
CA ALA A 274 17.27 -10.99 -27.15
C ALA A 274 17.26 -12.17 -26.17
N ALA A 275 16.20 -12.31 -25.37
CA ALA A 275 16.04 -13.42 -24.45
C ALA A 275 16.02 -14.78 -25.15
N LEU A 276 15.27 -14.91 -26.27
CA LEU A 276 15.21 -16.13 -27.04
C LEU A 276 16.55 -16.46 -27.75
N GLU A 277 17.34 -15.44 -28.10
CA GLU A 277 18.69 -15.62 -28.71
C GLU A 277 19.74 -15.99 -27.65
N MET A 278 19.62 -15.47 -26.42
CA MET A 278 20.55 -15.73 -25.31
C MET A 278 20.27 -17.08 -24.64
N PHE A 279 19.02 -17.53 -24.65
CA PHE A 279 18.64 -18.74 -23.93
C PHE A 279 19.29 -19.99 -24.55
N THR A 280 20.07 -20.69 -23.73
CA THR A 280 20.65 -21.99 -24.04
C THR A 280 20.19 -22.99 -22.99
N PRO A 281 19.62 -24.15 -23.38
CA PRO A 281 19.22 -25.19 -22.41
C PRO A 281 20.37 -25.62 -21.50
N GLY A 282 20.12 -25.71 -20.21
CA GLY A 282 21.10 -26.11 -19.21
C GLY A 282 22.13 -25.03 -18.81
N GLU A 283 22.07 -23.84 -19.39
CA GLU A 283 22.96 -22.72 -19.03
C GLU A 283 22.35 -21.87 -17.92
N TYR A 284 21.03 -21.71 -17.88
CA TYR A 284 20.32 -20.94 -16.88
C TYR A 284 19.50 -21.84 -15.96
N ASP A 285 19.62 -21.62 -14.65
CA ASP A 285 18.83 -22.30 -13.64
C ASP A 285 17.43 -21.68 -13.48
N LEU A 286 17.31 -20.37 -13.81
CA LEU A 286 16.07 -19.60 -13.66
C LEU A 286 15.97 -18.53 -14.75
N VAL A 287 14.77 -18.36 -15.29
CA VAL A 287 14.44 -17.24 -16.21
C VAL A 287 13.37 -16.39 -15.57
N LEU A 288 13.65 -15.11 -15.31
CA LEU A 288 12.70 -14.11 -14.84
C LEU A 288 12.25 -13.27 -16.02
N LEU A 289 10.94 -13.27 -16.29
CA LEU A 289 10.34 -12.62 -17.45
C LEU A 289 9.41 -11.49 -17.01
N ASP A 290 9.63 -10.28 -17.51
CA ASP A 290 8.58 -9.28 -17.46
C ASP A 290 7.41 -9.71 -18.37
N ILE A 291 6.19 -9.42 -17.92
CA ILE A 291 4.95 -9.73 -18.63
C ILE A 291 4.83 -8.88 -19.90
N GLN A 292 5.29 -7.62 -19.85
CA GLN A 292 5.14 -6.65 -20.94
C GLN A 292 6.49 -6.16 -21.44
N LEU A 293 6.94 -6.69 -22.58
CA LEU A 293 8.14 -6.24 -23.25
C LEU A 293 7.77 -5.50 -24.56
N PRO A 294 8.65 -4.69 -25.13
CA PRO A 294 8.33 -3.87 -26.28
C PRO A 294 8.05 -4.66 -27.57
N ASP A 295 8.55 -5.88 -27.69
CA ASP A 295 8.47 -6.73 -28.88
C ASP A 295 7.53 -7.93 -28.72
N MET A 296 7.36 -8.47 -27.51
CA MET A 296 6.47 -9.60 -27.21
C MET A 296 6.14 -9.68 -25.74
N THR A 297 5.20 -10.54 -25.34
CA THR A 297 4.92 -10.75 -23.90
C THR A 297 5.81 -11.82 -23.30
N GLY A 298 6.08 -11.75 -21.97
CA GLY A 298 6.81 -12.81 -21.26
C GLY A 298 6.14 -14.18 -21.39
N LEU A 299 4.80 -14.21 -21.51
CA LEU A 299 4.05 -15.44 -21.76
C LEU A 299 4.35 -16.03 -23.16
N ASP A 300 4.57 -15.18 -24.16
CA ASP A 300 4.94 -15.64 -25.50
C ASP A 300 6.35 -16.23 -25.51
N ILE A 301 7.28 -15.61 -24.78
CA ILE A 301 8.64 -16.16 -24.58
C ILE A 301 8.56 -17.53 -23.93
N SER A 302 7.84 -17.64 -22.80
CA SER A 302 7.66 -18.91 -22.09
C SER A 302 7.09 -20.00 -23.00
N ARG A 303 6.07 -19.69 -23.82
CA ARG A 303 5.48 -20.64 -24.79
C ARG A 303 6.46 -21.04 -25.88
N GLU A 304 7.24 -20.10 -26.42
CA GLU A 304 8.26 -20.38 -27.42
C GLU A 304 9.34 -21.32 -26.88
N LEU A 305 9.85 -21.03 -25.65
CA LEU A 305 10.85 -21.88 -25.00
C LEU A 305 10.30 -23.28 -24.71
N THR A 306 9.10 -23.39 -24.16
CA THR A 306 8.45 -24.68 -23.87
C THR A 306 8.17 -25.48 -25.16
N ARG A 307 7.86 -24.80 -26.27
CA ARG A 307 7.64 -25.46 -27.57
C ARG A 307 8.94 -25.96 -28.21
N LYS A 308 10.03 -25.19 -28.00
CA LYS A 308 11.32 -25.46 -28.69
C LYS A 308 12.16 -26.49 -27.94
N TYR A 309 12.01 -26.56 -26.63
CA TYR A 309 12.81 -27.42 -25.75
C TYR A 309 11.91 -28.37 -24.97
N ALA A 310 12.36 -29.59 -24.73
CA ALA A 310 11.61 -30.57 -23.95
C ALA A 310 11.59 -30.13 -22.44
N PRO A 311 10.57 -30.58 -21.65
CA PRO A 311 10.48 -30.20 -20.25
C PRO A 311 11.67 -30.63 -19.36
N ASP A 312 12.51 -31.53 -19.86
CA ASP A 312 13.67 -32.09 -19.13
C ASP A 312 15.01 -31.52 -19.64
N GLU A 313 14.98 -30.53 -20.52
CA GLU A 313 16.13 -29.78 -21.04
C GLU A 313 16.11 -28.34 -20.51
#